data_02dd383524c3dac7c0b1296fbe5abae4
#
_entry.id   02dd383524c3dac7c0b1296fbe5abae4
#
_cell.length_a   1.000
_cell.length_b   1.000
_cell.length_c   1.000
_cell.angle_alpha   90.00
_cell.angle_beta   90.00
_cell.angle_gamma   90.00
#
_symmetry.space_group_name_H-M   'P 1'
#
loop_
_entity.id
_entity.type
_entity.pdbx_description
1 polymer ?
#
loop_
_entity_poly.entity_id
_entity_poly.type
_entity_poly.pdbx_seq_one_letter_code
_entity_poly.pdbx_strand_id
1 'polypeptide(L)'
;MTMCLLVFELGNAMKRILIVLLSIVCLGALSGIAADAPKANPYRGVLSKVSPAELPAKAAELVKKAKARDWGNTTVNVVKAALEANPAAAPAVVSAIARAVPQMAPVAAGTAAEGQPKQLVAIARAAAAAAPAKAPKIAVAVSRAVPNSYRLAALTVAETVPGSGRAILEALAAAFPELKPGIERGLARYTGDMPPMASILDQAAAMVASAPDSSGLSRGPSTGPPYIHQTHTPSTITPANSALVPPGGRSYSPP
;
A
#
# COMPACT_ATOMS: atom_id res chain seq x y z
N MET A 1 -74.48 22.50 -5.33
CA MET A 1 -73.16 23.12 -5.55
C MET A 1 -72.26 23.06 -4.33
N THR A 2 -72.68 22.45 -3.23
CA THR A 2 -71.97 22.41 -1.94
C THR A 2 -71.16 21.10 -1.69
N MET A 3 -71.35 20.06 -2.47
CA MET A 3 -70.67 18.74 -2.28
C MET A 3 -69.31 18.63 -2.97
N CYS A 4 -69.00 19.46 -3.94
CA CYS A 4 -67.71 19.45 -4.68
C CYS A 4 -66.58 20.20 -3.93
N LEU A 5 -66.92 21.17 -3.06
CA LEU A 5 -65.95 21.92 -2.25
C LEU A 5 -65.42 21.10 -1.05
N LEU A 6 -66.25 20.18 -0.52
CA LEU A 6 -65.86 19.35 0.63
C LEU A 6 -64.86 18.27 0.28
N VAL A 7 -64.90 17.73 -0.96
CA VAL A 7 -63.94 16.74 -1.47
C VAL A 7 -62.57 17.36 -1.76
N PHE A 8 -62.51 18.66 -2.10
CA PHE A 8 -61.26 19.37 -2.36
C PHE A 8 -60.53 19.70 -1.06
N GLU A 9 -61.25 20.03 0.01
CA GLU A 9 -60.70 20.32 1.33
C GLU A 9 -60.11 19.05 2.00
N LEU A 10 -60.79 17.86 1.84
CA LEU A 10 -60.26 16.59 2.38
C LEU A 10 -58.94 16.18 1.72
N GLY A 11 -58.75 16.48 0.43
CA GLY A 11 -57.52 16.19 -0.28
C GLY A 11 -56.30 16.98 0.23
N ASN A 12 -56.51 18.22 0.63
CA ASN A 12 -55.47 19.06 1.20
C ASN A 12 -55.12 18.71 2.66
N ALA A 13 -56.10 18.30 3.45
CA ALA A 13 -55.85 17.82 4.81
C ALA A 13 -55.05 16.52 4.81
N MET A 14 -55.35 15.55 3.94
CA MET A 14 -54.58 14.31 3.81
C MET A 14 -53.14 14.58 3.31
N LYS A 15 -52.95 15.51 2.36
CA LYS A 15 -51.59 15.91 1.93
C LYS A 15 -50.78 16.54 3.05
N ARG A 16 -51.40 17.39 3.87
CA ARG A 16 -50.72 17.99 5.02
C ARG A 16 -50.35 16.96 6.08
N ILE A 17 -51.22 15.99 6.36
CA ILE A 17 -50.92 14.89 7.28
C ILE A 17 -49.82 14.00 6.73
N LEU A 18 -49.80 13.72 5.43
CA LEU A 18 -48.75 12.92 4.78
C LEU A 18 -47.39 13.63 4.83
N ILE A 19 -47.39 14.95 4.61
CA ILE A 19 -46.13 15.76 4.69
C ILE A 19 -45.61 15.83 6.13
N VAL A 20 -46.49 15.96 7.12
CA VAL A 20 -46.10 15.97 8.53
C VAL A 20 -45.60 14.59 8.98
N LEU A 21 -46.23 13.49 8.55
CA LEU A 21 -45.73 12.14 8.81
C LEU A 21 -44.41 11.85 8.11
N LEU A 22 -44.22 12.30 6.88
CA LEU A 22 -42.95 12.16 6.15
C LEU A 22 -41.81 12.95 6.80
N SER A 23 -42.10 14.17 7.32
CA SER A 23 -41.08 14.96 8.03
C SER A 23 -40.73 14.35 9.40
N ILE A 24 -41.63 13.72 10.11
CA ILE A 24 -41.35 13.02 11.37
C ILE A 24 -40.49 11.77 11.13
N VAL A 25 -40.75 11.03 10.02
CA VAL A 25 -39.95 9.88 9.63
C VAL A 25 -38.52 10.30 9.22
N CYS A 26 -38.36 11.42 8.51
CA CYS A 26 -37.04 11.95 8.18
C CYS A 26 -36.26 12.46 9.41
N LEU A 27 -36.93 13.03 10.41
CA LEU A 27 -36.26 13.48 11.65
C LEU A 27 -35.85 12.29 12.54
N GLY A 28 -36.57 11.16 12.49
CA GLY A 28 -36.24 9.96 13.24
C GLY A 28 -35.06 9.15 12.64
N ALA A 29 -34.79 9.29 11.34
CA ALA A 29 -33.71 8.56 10.66
C ALA A 29 -32.31 9.16 10.88
N LEU A 30 -32.20 10.40 11.39
CA LEU A 30 -30.89 11.02 11.71
C LEU A 30 -30.34 10.65 13.09
N SER A 31 -31.12 9.95 13.93
CA SER A 31 -30.67 9.57 15.28
C SER A 31 -29.95 8.24 15.38
N GLY A 32 -29.71 7.54 14.26
CA GLY A 32 -29.14 6.20 14.22
C GLY A 32 -27.69 6.07 13.78
N ILE A 33 -27.01 7.15 13.40
CA ILE A 33 -25.57 7.16 13.17
C ILE A 33 -24.91 7.80 14.39
N ALA A 34 -24.99 7.13 15.54
CA ALA A 34 -23.95 7.24 16.53
C ALA A 34 -22.73 6.55 15.86
N ALA A 35 -21.98 7.29 15.05
CA ALA A 35 -20.63 6.93 14.68
C ALA A 35 -19.95 6.65 16.01
N ASP A 36 -19.52 5.38 16.25
CA ASP A 36 -18.65 5.03 17.36
C ASP A 36 -17.51 6.06 17.32
N ALA A 37 -17.58 7.05 18.21
CA ALA A 37 -16.53 8.05 18.31
C ALA A 37 -15.25 7.26 18.51
N PRO A 38 -14.22 7.40 17.67
CA PRO A 38 -13.04 6.58 17.73
C PRO A 38 -12.52 6.67 19.16
N LYS A 39 -12.54 5.52 19.89
CA LYS A 39 -12.13 5.45 21.29
C LYS A 39 -10.78 6.14 21.37
N ALA A 40 -10.73 7.27 22.06
CA ALA A 40 -9.52 8.08 22.17
C ALA A 40 -8.37 7.15 22.60
N ASN A 41 -7.25 7.20 21.87
CA ASN A 41 -6.10 6.34 22.14
C ASN A 41 -5.63 6.57 23.58
N PRO A 42 -5.67 5.56 24.46
CA PRO A 42 -5.39 5.73 25.90
C PRO A 42 -3.95 6.19 26.17
N TYR A 43 -3.04 5.98 25.22
CA TYR A 43 -1.61 6.33 25.37
C TYR A 43 -1.28 7.74 24.91
N ARG A 44 -2.21 8.43 24.20
CA ARG A 44 -1.99 9.79 23.69
C ARG A 44 -1.64 10.77 24.80
N GLY A 45 -2.43 10.80 25.88
CA GLY A 45 -2.21 11.71 27.01
C GLY A 45 -0.91 11.46 27.78
N VAL A 46 -0.41 10.21 27.75
CA VAL A 46 0.87 9.85 28.38
C VAL A 46 2.04 10.25 27.50
N LEU A 47 1.98 9.94 26.19
CA LEU A 47 3.11 10.16 25.28
C LEU A 47 3.24 11.61 24.83
N SER A 48 2.16 12.39 24.82
CA SER A 48 2.22 13.83 24.49
C SER A 48 2.97 14.68 25.54
N LYS A 49 3.13 14.16 26.77
CA LYS A 49 3.84 14.86 27.87
C LYS A 49 5.31 14.46 27.95
N VAL A 50 5.75 13.48 27.18
CA VAL A 50 7.11 12.96 27.18
C VAL A 50 7.99 13.79 26.25
N SER A 51 9.24 14.03 26.66
CA SER A 51 10.20 14.72 25.79
C SER A 51 10.48 13.91 24.51
N PRO A 52 10.74 14.56 23.36
CA PRO A 52 11.03 13.84 22.11
C PRO A 52 12.20 12.82 22.23
N ALA A 53 13.17 13.09 23.08
CA ALA A 53 14.32 12.20 23.29
C ALA A 53 13.94 10.92 24.08
N GLU A 54 13.00 11.01 25.00
CA GLU A 54 12.55 9.90 25.86
C GLU A 54 11.39 9.11 25.24
N LEU A 55 10.73 9.69 24.23
CA LEU A 55 9.56 9.10 23.59
C LEU A 55 9.77 7.63 23.15
N PRO A 56 10.90 7.26 22.48
CA PRO A 56 11.15 5.87 22.10
C PRO A 56 11.25 4.92 23.27
N ALA A 57 11.95 5.32 24.33
CA ALA A 57 12.13 4.51 25.53
C ALA A 57 10.80 4.30 26.25
N LYS A 58 10.00 5.35 26.38
CA LYS A 58 8.68 5.28 27.01
C LYS A 58 7.71 4.42 26.21
N ALA A 59 7.71 4.52 24.90
CA ALA A 59 6.92 3.67 24.02
C ALA A 59 7.28 2.19 24.19
N ALA A 60 8.55 1.86 24.23
CA ALA A 60 9.03 0.49 24.45
C ALA A 60 8.64 -0.05 25.83
N GLU A 61 8.74 0.77 26.87
CA GLU A 61 8.31 0.43 28.24
C GLU A 61 6.82 0.08 28.30
N LEU A 62 5.95 0.88 27.66
CA LEU A 62 4.51 0.66 27.64
C LEU A 62 4.16 -0.67 26.96
N VAL A 63 4.80 -0.99 25.84
CA VAL A 63 4.60 -2.28 25.14
C VAL A 63 5.11 -3.44 26.00
N LYS A 64 6.29 -3.32 26.63
CA LYS A 64 6.87 -4.36 27.47
C LYS A 64 6.01 -4.66 28.70
N LYS A 65 5.37 -3.65 29.29
CA LYS A 65 4.48 -3.79 30.46
C LYS A 65 3.11 -4.39 30.12
N ALA A 66 2.71 -4.38 28.87
CA ALA A 66 1.44 -4.96 28.46
C ALA A 66 1.43 -6.48 28.64
N LYS A 67 0.24 -7.05 28.84
CA LYS A 67 0.07 -8.51 28.84
C LYS A 67 0.33 -9.07 27.45
N ALA A 68 0.91 -10.27 27.39
CA ALA A 68 1.30 -10.89 26.10
C ALA A 68 0.14 -10.97 25.09
N ARG A 69 -1.08 -11.26 25.55
CA ARG A 69 -2.30 -11.29 24.74
C ARG A 69 -2.67 -9.93 24.10
N ASP A 70 -2.27 -8.85 24.75
CA ASP A 70 -2.63 -7.48 24.38
C ASP A 70 -1.48 -6.76 23.64
N TRP A 71 -0.31 -7.39 23.47
CA TRP A 71 0.86 -6.79 22.84
C TRP A 71 0.58 -6.20 21.47
N GLY A 72 -0.17 -6.91 20.63
CA GLY A 72 -0.49 -6.42 19.28
C GLY A 72 -1.25 -5.09 19.32
N ASN A 73 -2.38 -5.06 20.02
CA ASN A 73 -3.22 -3.86 20.15
C ASN A 73 -2.48 -2.73 20.87
N THR A 74 -1.75 -3.05 21.93
CA THR A 74 -0.93 -2.07 22.66
C THR A 74 0.12 -1.46 21.74
N THR A 75 0.85 -2.28 20.97
CA THR A 75 1.87 -1.79 20.03
C THR A 75 1.29 -0.85 19.00
N VAL A 76 0.17 -1.21 18.36
CA VAL A 76 -0.52 -0.34 17.40
C VAL A 76 -0.90 1.00 18.03
N ASN A 77 -1.53 0.98 19.21
CA ASN A 77 -1.98 2.19 19.88
C ASN A 77 -0.81 3.07 20.36
N VAL A 78 0.23 2.46 20.91
CA VAL A 78 1.43 3.17 21.37
C VAL A 78 2.17 3.79 20.19
N VAL A 79 2.35 3.07 19.07
CA VAL A 79 3.00 3.61 17.86
C VAL A 79 2.18 4.76 17.29
N LYS A 80 0.86 4.61 17.14
CA LYS A 80 -0.01 5.70 16.65
C LYS A 80 0.09 6.93 17.55
N ALA A 81 0.00 6.78 18.87
CA ALA A 81 0.13 7.88 19.82
C ALA A 81 1.52 8.55 19.78
N ALA A 82 2.58 7.77 19.61
CA ALA A 82 3.94 8.29 19.49
C ALA A 82 4.13 9.09 18.19
N LEU A 83 3.54 8.64 17.06
CA LEU A 83 3.58 9.35 15.79
C LEU A 83 2.76 10.65 15.80
N GLU A 84 1.64 10.66 16.53
CA GLU A 84 0.86 11.88 16.75
C GLU A 84 1.65 12.92 17.57
N ALA A 85 2.43 12.46 18.57
CA ALA A 85 3.25 13.34 19.38
C ALA A 85 4.49 13.86 18.62
N ASN A 86 5.19 12.97 17.90
CA ASN A 86 6.36 13.32 17.09
C ASN A 86 6.51 12.37 15.88
N PRO A 87 6.04 12.76 14.69
CA PRO A 87 6.17 11.94 13.48
C PRO A 87 7.61 11.61 13.10
N ALA A 88 8.56 12.51 13.37
CA ALA A 88 9.98 12.31 13.04
C ALA A 88 10.65 11.21 13.87
N ALA A 89 10.09 10.90 15.06
CA ALA A 89 10.62 9.86 15.94
C ALA A 89 10.25 8.43 15.49
N ALA A 90 9.50 8.24 14.40
CA ALA A 90 9.01 6.94 13.95
C ALA A 90 10.08 5.84 13.90
N PRO A 91 11.25 6.02 13.25
CA PRO A 91 12.29 4.97 13.22
C PRO A 91 12.85 4.64 14.60
N ALA A 92 13.03 5.67 15.45
CA ALA A 92 13.56 5.49 16.80
C ALA A 92 12.57 4.72 17.71
N VAL A 93 11.28 5.06 17.64
CA VAL A 93 10.20 4.38 18.37
C VAL A 93 10.13 2.91 17.96
N VAL A 94 10.12 2.63 16.65
CA VAL A 94 10.07 1.27 16.12
C VAL A 94 11.30 0.47 16.56
N SER A 95 12.49 1.04 16.46
CA SER A 95 13.74 0.40 16.91
C SER A 95 13.73 0.07 18.40
N ALA A 96 13.23 0.99 19.25
CA ALA A 96 13.13 0.78 20.69
C ALA A 96 12.14 -0.35 21.04
N ILE A 97 10.97 -0.37 20.42
CA ILE A 97 9.96 -1.43 20.61
C ILE A 97 10.52 -2.77 20.10
N ALA A 98 11.16 -2.81 18.93
CA ALA A 98 11.72 -4.02 18.34
C ALA A 98 12.82 -4.64 19.21
N ARG A 99 13.64 -3.83 19.87
CA ARG A 99 14.63 -4.30 20.86
C ARG A 99 14.01 -4.81 22.13
N ALA A 100 12.99 -4.13 22.65
CA ALA A 100 12.33 -4.51 23.89
C ALA A 100 11.47 -5.77 23.75
N VAL A 101 10.74 -5.88 22.63
CA VAL A 101 9.82 -6.99 22.32
C VAL A 101 9.98 -7.35 20.83
N PRO A 102 10.97 -8.17 20.45
CA PRO A 102 11.27 -8.49 19.04
C PRO A 102 10.09 -9.09 18.27
N GLN A 103 9.18 -9.74 18.97
CA GLN A 103 7.96 -10.32 18.35
C GLN A 103 7.01 -9.24 17.81
N MET A 104 7.04 -8.04 18.36
CA MET A 104 6.21 -6.91 17.97
C MET A 104 6.87 -6.03 16.91
N ALA A 105 8.12 -6.28 16.52
CA ALA A 105 8.82 -5.53 15.49
C ALA A 105 8.04 -5.43 14.17
N PRO A 106 7.43 -6.51 13.62
CA PRO A 106 6.62 -6.42 12.41
C PRO A 106 5.39 -5.51 12.58
N VAL A 107 4.70 -5.63 13.71
CA VAL A 107 3.50 -4.81 13.99
C VAL A 107 3.88 -3.34 14.13
N ALA A 108 4.93 -3.05 14.89
CA ALA A 108 5.41 -1.68 15.08
C ALA A 108 5.86 -1.05 13.75
N ALA A 109 6.62 -1.80 12.93
CA ALA A 109 7.10 -1.34 11.63
C ALA A 109 5.95 -1.09 10.63
N GLY A 110 4.98 -2.01 10.54
CA GLY A 110 3.81 -1.86 9.68
C GLY A 110 2.97 -0.65 10.08
N THR A 111 2.63 -0.51 11.37
CA THR A 111 1.84 0.62 11.86
C THR A 111 2.57 1.96 11.66
N ALA A 112 3.89 1.98 11.86
CA ALA A 112 4.68 3.20 11.64
C ALA A 112 4.77 3.56 10.15
N ALA A 113 4.94 2.58 9.27
CA ALA A 113 4.98 2.79 7.82
C ALA A 113 3.63 3.27 7.26
N GLU A 114 2.52 2.76 7.79
CA GLU A 114 1.17 3.24 7.47
C GLU A 114 1.00 4.73 7.82
N GLY A 115 1.43 5.12 9.02
CA GLY A 115 1.33 6.51 9.48
C GLY A 115 2.35 7.45 8.85
N GLN A 116 3.52 6.94 8.43
CA GLN A 116 4.63 7.73 7.86
C GLN A 116 5.24 7.08 6.61
N PRO A 117 4.51 7.01 5.48
CA PRO A 117 4.99 6.34 4.26
C PRO A 117 6.29 6.95 3.71
N LYS A 118 6.50 8.25 3.90
CA LYS A 118 7.73 8.95 3.46
C LYS A 118 8.98 8.49 4.21
N GLN A 119 8.83 7.94 5.41
CA GLN A 119 9.93 7.42 6.23
C GLN A 119 10.07 5.90 6.16
N LEU A 120 9.39 5.23 5.22
CA LEU A 120 9.35 3.78 5.08
C LEU A 120 10.74 3.14 5.14
N VAL A 121 11.71 3.67 4.39
CA VAL A 121 13.09 3.15 4.35
C VAL A 121 13.75 3.22 5.73
N ALA A 122 13.64 4.35 6.41
CA ALA A 122 14.22 4.53 7.74
C ALA A 122 13.55 3.62 8.79
N ILE A 123 12.22 3.48 8.71
CA ILE A 123 11.43 2.60 9.60
C ILE A 123 11.80 1.13 9.36
N ALA A 124 11.81 0.68 8.10
CA ALA A 124 12.14 -0.70 7.75
C ALA A 124 13.57 -1.07 8.18
N ARG A 125 14.54 -0.19 7.91
CA ARG A 125 15.94 -0.35 8.33
C ARG A 125 16.07 -0.43 9.86
N ALA A 126 15.44 0.51 10.57
CA ALA A 126 15.48 0.54 12.04
C ALA A 126 14.85 -0.70 12.68
N ALA A 127 13.74 -1.19 12.14
CA ALA A 127 13.09 -2.42 12.59
C ALA A 127 13.95 -3.66 12.34
N ALA A 128 14.48 -3.80 11.11
CA ALA A 128 15.29 -4.94 10.70
C ALA A 128 16.61 -5.03 11.47
N ALA A 129 17.29 -3.90 11.68
CA ALA A 129 18.50 -3.82 12.48
C ALA A 129 18.26 -4.18 13.97
N ALA A 130 17.10 -3.81 14.50
CA ALA A 130 16.76 -4.09 15.90
C ALA A 130 16.28 -5.54 16.13
N ALA A 131 15.67 -6.18 15.14
CA ALA A 131 15.13 -7.54 15.23
C ALA A 131 15.41 -8.36 13.94
N PRO A 132 16.67 -8.69 13.63
CA PRO A 132 17.06 -9.35 12.38
C PRO A 132 16.39 -10.71 12.16
N ALA A 133 16.16 -11.48 13.21
CA ALA A 133 15.44 -12.75 13.14
C ALA A 133 13.98 -12.61 12.68
N LYS A 134 13.42 -11.40 12.67
CA LYS A 134 12.06 -11.09 12.21
C LYS A 134 12.04 -10.40 10.85
N ALA A 135 13.17 -10.26 10.16
CA ALA A 135 13.30 -9.57 8.88
C ALA A 135 12.22 -9.97 7.84
N PRO A 136 11.91 -11.26 7.59
CA PRO A 136 10.87 -11.62 6.64
C PRO A 136 9.48 -11.10 7.03
N LYS A 137 9.14 -11.19 8.32
CA LYS A 137 7.85 -10.69 8.83
C LYS A 137 7.77 -9.16 8.82
N ILE A 138 8.88 -8.47 9.07
CA ILE A 138 8.98 -7.01 8.97
C ILE A 138 8.76 -6.57 7.53
N ALA A 139 9.44 -7.20 6.56
CA ALA A 139 9.25 -6.91 5.15
C ALA A 139 7.78 -7.05 4.73
N VAL A 140 7.13 -8.16 5.10
CA VAL A 140 5.70 -8.38 4.82
C VAL A 140 4.81 -7.34 5.48
N ALA A 141 5.04 -7.02 6.75
CA ALA A 141 4.20 -6.07 7.49
C ALA A 141 4.29 -4.66 6.89
N VAL A 142 5.49 -4.21 6.54
CA VAL A 142 5.71 -2.91 5.89
C VAL A 142 5.13 -2.89 4.47
N SER A 143 5.27 -3.98 3.70
CA SER A 143 4.69 -4.11 2.37
C SER A 143 3.16 -4.09 2.38
N ARG A 144 2.52 -4.68 3.38
CA ARG A 144 1.06 -4.60 3.56
C ARG A 144 0.58 -3.21 3.94
N ALA A 145 1.36 -2.50 4.74
CA ALA A 145 1.05 -1.13 5.15
C ALA A 145 1.14 -0.13 3.98
N VAL A 146 2.12 -0.34 3.08
CA VAL A 146 2.34 0.53 1.91
C VAL A 146 2.51 -0.35 0.65
N PRO A 147 1.41 -0.84 0.05
CA PRO A 147 1.46 -1.82 -1.04
C PRO A 147 2.28 -1.37 -2.26
N ASN A 148 2.20 -0.09 -2.62
CA ASN A 148 2.93 0.46 -3.77
C ASN A 148 4.46 0.51 -3.56
N SER A 149 4.93 0.25 -2.33
CA SER A 149 6.35 0.32 -1.96
C SER A 149 6.91 -1.02 -1.49
N TYR A 150 6.21 -2.14 -1.75
CA TYR A 150 6.64 -3.48 -1.29
C TYR A 150 8.05 -3.84 -1.74
N ARG A 151 8.43 -3.48 -2.98
CA ARG A 151 9.77 -3.69 -3.51
C ARG A 151 10.83 -2.96 -2.70
N LEU A 152 10.58 -1.67 -2.42
CA LEU A 152 11.49 -0.83 -1.63
C LEU A 152 11.62 -1.35 -0.20
N ALA A 153 10.51 -1.74 0.42
CA ALA A 153 10.51 -2.33 1.76
C ALA A 153 11.33 -3.62 1.81
N ALA A 154 11.12 -4.53 0.87
CA ALA A 154 11.82 -5.81 0.80
C ALA A 154 13.34 -5.63 0.60
N LEU A 155 13.74 -4.78 -0.34
CA LEU A 155 15.16 -4.49 -0.61
C LEU A 155 15.84 -3.85 0.60
N THR A 156 15.21 -2.86 1.23
CA THR A 156 15.76 -2.20 2.42
C THR A 156 16.00 -3.18 3.57
N VAL A 157 15.05 -4.08 3.81
CA VAL A 157 15.20 -5.11 4.86
C VAL A 157 16.31 -6.10 4.51
N ALA A 158 16.40 -6.54 3.26
CA ALA A 158 17.45 -7.46 2.80
C ALA A 158 18.85 -6.84 2.86
N GLU A 159 18.99 -5.56 2.52
CA GLU A 159 20.24 -4.81 2.67
C GLU A 159 20.67 -4.70 4.14
N THR A 160 19.69 -4.55 5.03
CA THR A 160 19.96 -4.40 6.47
C THR A 160 20.34 -5.72 7.13
N VAL A 161 19.76 -6.84 6.65
CA VAL A 161 19.99 -8.19 7.19
C VAL A 161 20.49 -9.10 6.06
N PRO A 162 21.81 -9.14 5.80
CA PRO A 162 22.40 -10.00 4.79
C PRO A 162 22.02 -11.48 5.00
N GLY A 163 21.76 -12.20 3.91
CA GLY A 163 21.35 -13.61 3.95
C GLY A 163 19.85 -13.85 4.18
N SER A 164 19.06 -12.83 4.51
CA SER A 164 17.61 -12.98 4.69
C SER A 164 16.81 -12.91 3.38
N GLY A 165 17.44 -12.63 2.25
CA GLY A 165 16.78 -12.36 0.96
C GLY A 165 15.83 -13.46 0.51
N ARG A 166 16.26 -14.73 0.56
CA ARG A 166 15.42 -15.88 0.21
C ARG A 166 14.19 -15.99 1.11
N ALA A 167 14.39 -15.89 2.42
CA ALA A 167 13.31 -15.96 3.39
C ALA A 167 12.31 -14.80 3.26
N ILE A 168 12.79 -13.60 2.87
CA ILE A 168 11.93 -12.44 2.58
C ILE A 168 11.09 -12.70 1.34
N LEU A 169 11.67 -13.23 0.25
CA LEU A 169 10.93 -13.56 -0.97
C LEU A 169 9.87 -14.63 -0.72
N GLU A 170 10.20 -15.68 -0.01
CA GLU A 170 9.26 -16.75 0.38
C GLU A 170 8.11 -16.19 1.24
N ALA A 171 8.42 -15.31 2.20
CA ALA A 171 7.40 -14.66 3.03
C ALA A 171 6.50 -13.72 2.23
N LEU A 172 7.05 -12.99 1.25
CA LEU A 172 6.26 -12.15 0.34
C LEU A 172 5.38 -12.99 -0.58
N ALA A 173 5.87 -14.08 -1.14
CA ALA A 173 5.08 -15.02 -1.96
C ALA A 173 3.90 -15.61 -1.18
N ALA A 174 4.11 -15.92 0.11
CA ALA A 174 3.04 -16.39 0.99
C ALA A 174 2.02 -15.29 1.35
N ALA A 175 2.47 -14.04 1.44
CA ALA A 175 1.65 -12.91 1.86
C ALA A 175 0.88 -12.23 0.72
N PHE A 176 1.39 -12.33 -0.52
CA PHE A 176 0.86 -11.71 -1.73
C PHE A 176 0.73 -12.77 -2.82
N PRO A 177 -0.45 -13.42 -2.93
CA PRO A 177 -0.68 -14.51 -3.89
C PRO A 177 -0.41 -14.13 -5.34
N GLU A 178 -0.64 -12.86 -5.69
CA GLU A 178 -0.41 -12.31 -7.03
C GLU A 178 1.08 -12.30 -7.41
N LEU A 179 1.99 -12.11 -6.45
CA LEU A 179 3.44 -12.12 -6.69
C LEU A 179 4.03 -13.52 -6.67
N LYS A 180 3.31 -14.50 -6.09
CA LYS A 180 3.80 -15.86 -5.85
C LYS A 180 4.35 -16.54 -7.10
N PRO A 181 3.64 -16.61 -8.26
CA PRO A 181 4.15 -17.31 -9.44
C PRO A 181 5.45 -16.71 -9.97
N GLY A 182 5.61 -15.40 -9.86
CA GLY A 182 6.83 -14.70 -10.28
C GLY A 182 8.01 -14.97 -9.36
N ILE A 183 7.78 -14.89 -8.07
CA ILE A 183 8.81 -15.14 -7.06
C ILE A 183 9.27 -16.60 -7.11
N GLU A 184 8.34 -17.56 -7.18
CA GLU A 184 8.69 -18.99 -7.26
C GLU A 184 9.50 -19.33 -8.52
N ARG A 185 9.14 -18.77 -9.68
CA ARG A 185 9.90 -18.93 -10.92
C ARG A 185 11.29 -18.31 -10.81
N GLY A 186 11.41 -17.14 -10.18
CA GLY A 186 12.69 -16.49 -9.92
C GLY A 186 13.58 -17.33 -9.00
N LEU A 187 13.03 -17.81 -7.89
CA LEU A 187 13.73 -18.65 -6.93
C LEU A 187 14.16 -20.01 -7.53
N ALA A 188 13.31 -20.63 -8.38
CA ALA A 188 13.63 -21.90 -9.03
C ALA A 188 14.82 -21.81 -9.99
N ARG A 189 15.06 -20.65 -10.60
CA ARG A 189 16.20 -20.39 -11.49
C ARG A 189 17.49 -20.07 -10.75
N TYR A 190 17.41 -19.82 -9.45
CA TYR A 190 18.51 -19.36 -8.66
C TYR A 190 18.86 -20.35 -7.55
N THR A 191 20.05 -20.92 -7.62
CA THR A 191 20.57 -21.93 -6.67
C THR A 191 21.53 -21.34 -5.63
N GLY A 192 21.87 -20.06 -5.72
CA GLY A 192 22.79 -19.38 -4.79
C GLY A 192 22.14 -18.91 -3.50
N ASP A 193 22.94 -18.59 -2.49
CA ASP A 193 22.47 -18.15 -1.17
C ASP A 193 21.88 -16.74 -1.18
N MET A 194 22.32 -15.87 -2.10
CA MET A 194 21.86 -14.48 -2.20
C MET A 194 21.13 -14.27 -3.53
N PRO A 195 19.82 -14.45 -3.57
CA PRO A 195 19.04 -14.24 -4.78
C PRO A 195 19.05 -12.76 -5.20
N PRO A 196 19.04 -12.48 -6.51
CA PRO A 196 18.93 -11.12 -7.03
C PRO A 196 17.52 -10.57 -6.80
N MET A 197 17.22 -10.16 -5.58
CA MET A 197 15.87 -9.80 -5.13
C MET A 197 15.21 -8.75 -6.02
N ALA A 198 15.96 -7.73 -6.44
CA ALA A 198 15.43 -6.67 -7.29
C ALA A 198 14.86 -7.22 -8.60
N SER A 199 15.63 -8.07 -9.30
CA SER A 199 15.20 -8.64 -10.58
C SER A 199 14.05 -9.64 -10.42
N ILE A 200 14.03 -10.41 -9.35
CA ILE A 200 12.92 -11.33 -9.05
C ILE A 200 11.63 -10.57 -8.78
N LEU A 201 11.70 -9.52 -7.98
CA LEU A 201 10.53 -8.69 -7.68
C LEU A 201 10.05 -7.90 -8.91
N ASP A 202 10.96 -7.44 -9.77
CA ASP A 202 10.61 -6.77 -11.03
C ASP A 202 9.92 -7.74 -12.00
N GLN A 203 10.41 -8.97 -12.13
CA GLN A 203 9.77 -10.02 -12.94
C GLN A 203 8.39 -10.40 -12.38
N ALA A 204 8.26 -10.50 -11.05
CA ALA A 204 6.98 -10.78 -10.42
C ALA A 204 5.97 -9.64 -10.67
N ALA A 205 6.39 -8.39 -10.53
CA ALA A 205 5.55 -7.22 -10.83
C ALA A 205 5.13 -7.16 -12.30
N ALA A 206 6.04 -7.45 -13.22
CA ALA A 206 5.74 -7.48 -14.66
C ALA A 206 4.71 -8.56 -15.01
N MET A 207 4.75 -9.72 -14.35
CA MET A 207 3.75 -10.76 -14.54
C MET A 207 2.36 -10.36 -14.02
N VAL A 208 2.30 -9.67 -12.88
CA VAL A 208 1.03 -9.14 -12.36
C VAL A 208 0.46 -8.09 -13.33
N ALA A 209 1.29 -7.19 -13.83
CA ALA A 209 0.87 -6.16 -14.79
C ALA A 209 0.44 -6.75 -16.15
N SER A 210 0.98 -7.92 -16.54
CA SER A 210 0.67 -8.60 -17.79
C SER A 210 -0.48 -9.60 -17.66
N ALA A 211 -0.98 -9.85 -16.45
CA ALA A 211 -2.15 -10.71 -16.26
C ALA A 211 -3.36 -10.03 -16.93
N PRO A 212 -4.07 -10.71 -17.85
CA PRO A 212 -5.28 -10.15 -18.44
C PRO A 212 -6.25 -9.87 -17.31
N ASP A 213 -6.74 -8.63 -17.26
CA ASP A 213 -7.81 -8.24 -16.33
C ASP A 213 -8.95 -9.26 -16.44
N SER A 214 -9.07 -10.10 -15.42
CA SER A 214 -10.17 -11.06 -15.28
C SER A 214 -11.48 -10.38 -14.86
N SER A 215 -11.55 -9.06 -14.91
CA SER A 215 -12.78 -8.30 -14.93
C SER A 215 -13.44 -8.56 -16.29
N GLY A 216 -14.18 -9.67 -16.35
CA GLY A 216 -14.87 -10.19 -17.52
C GLY A 216 -15.88 -9.24 -18.11
N LEU A 217 -15.38 -8.29 -18.86
CA LEU A 217 -16.09 -7.76 -20.01
C LEU A 217 -15.66 -8.63 -21.18
N SER A 218 -16.44 -9.70 -21.40
CA SER A 218 -16.51 -10.42 -22.65
C SER A 218 -16.56 -9.39 -23.77
N ARG A 219 -15.40 -9.11 -24.37
CA ARG A 219 -15.35 -8.42 -25.65
C ARG A 219 -16.03 -9.38 -26.61
N GLY A 220 -17.29 -9.08 -26.95
CA GLY A 220 -18.01 -9.79 -27.99
C GLY A 220 -17.16 -9.91 -29.25
N PRO A 221 -17.43 -10.90 -30.09
CA PRO A 221 -16.64 -11.10 -31.29
C PRO A 221 -16.56 -9.80 -32.08
N SER A 222 -15.32 -9.38 -32.37
CA SER A 222 -15.05 -8.21 -33.22
C SER A 222 -15.66 -8.46 -34.57
N THR A 223 -16.82 -7.85 -34.85
CA THR A 223 -17.46 -7.83 -36.17
C THR A 223 -16.84 -6.78 -37.07
N GLY A 224 -15.57 -6.46 -36.91
CA GLY A 224 -14.82 -5.63 -37.86
C GLY A 224 -14.39 -6.49 -39.05
N PRO A 225 -14.42 -5.91 -40.28
CA PRO A 225 -13.93 -6.61 -41.48
C PRO A 225 -12.47 -7.01 -41.27
N PRO A 226 -12.04 -8.16 -41.81
CA PRO A 226 -10.70 -8.65 -41.64
C PRO A 226 -9.68 -7.61 -42.11
N TYR A 227 -8.76 -7.27 -41.22
CA TYR A 227 -7.66 -6.36 -41.55
C TYR A 227 -6.79 -7.00 -42.59
N ILE A 228 -6.87 -6.54 -43.84
CA ILE A 228 -6.00 -6.99 -44.92
C ILE A 228 -4.65 -6.32 -44.65
N HIS A 229 -3.67 -7.11 -44.25
CA HIS A 229 -2.29 -6.67 -44.24
C HIS A 229 -1.91 -6.22 -45.65
N GLN A 230 -1.76 -4.93 -45.87
CA GLN A 230 -1.10 -4.43 -47.07
C GLN A 230 0.35 -4.90 -46.99
N THR A 231 0.68 -5.89 -47.76
CA THR A 231 2.06 -6.25 -48.09
C THR A 231 2.67 -5.07 -48.82
N HIS A 232 3.45 -4.27 -48.07
CA HIS A 232 4.30 -3.27 -48.71
C HIS A 232 5.34 -4.04 -49.54
N THR A 233 5.14 -4.05 -50.85
CA THR A 233 6.17 -4.42 -51.81
C THR A 233 7.36 -3.50 -51.58
N PRO A 234 8.58 -4.04 -51.35
CA PRO A 234 9.75 -3.18 -51.22
C PRO A 234 9.94 -2.42 -52.54
N SER A 235 9.72 -1.12 -52.47
CA SER A 235 10.08 -0.22 -53.57
C SER A 235 11.58 -0.29 -53.77
N THR A 236 12.00 -0.83 -54.89
CA THR A 236 13.38 -0.82 -55.36
C THR A 236 13.84 0.64 -55.41
N ILE A 237 14.66 1.04 -54.43
CA ILE A 237 15.31 2.34 -54.43
C ILE A 237 16.41 2.29 -55.47
N THR A 238 16.18 2.85 -56.62
CA THR A 238 17.21 3.14 -57.63
C THR A 238 18.15 4.20 -57.04
N PRO A 239 19.45 3.96 -56.97
CA PRO A 239 20.39 4.98 -56.54
C PRO A 239 20.62 6.00 -57.65
N ALA A 240 19.94 7.12 -57.59
CA ALA A 240 20.22 8.25 -58.44
C ALA A 240 20.57 9.49 -57.59
N ASN A 241 21.78 9.96 -57.83
CA ASN A 241 22.36 11.25 -57.42
C ASN A 241 22.95 11.41 -56.02
N SER A 242 24.21 10.96 -55.94
CA SER A 242 25.26 11.59 -55.16
C SER A 242 25.55 13.01 -55.75
N ALA A 243 24.89 14.02 -55.22
CA ALA A 243 25.39 15.42 -55.31
C ALA A 243 24.39 16.34 -54.62
N LEU A 244 24.63 16.58 -53.34
CA LEU A 244 24.32 17.82 -52.63
C LEU A 244 24.61 17.63 -51.13
N VAL A 245 25.92 17.59 -50.82
CA VAL A 245 26.39 17.84 -49.46
C VAL A 245 26.43 19.35 -49.29
N PRO A 246 25.69 19.97 -48.40
CA PRO A 246 25.82 21.39 -48.15
C PRO A 246 27.20 21.71 -47.57
N PRO A 247 27.83 22.84 -47.97
CA PRO A 247 29.14 23.20 -47.49
C PRO A 247 29.08 23.55 -45.99
N GLY A 248 29.72 22.74 -45.14
CA GLY A 248 29.78 22.95 -43.69
C GLY A 248 29.71 21.68 -42.84
N GLY A 249 29.51 20.50 -43.43
CA GLY A 249 29.50 19.23 -42.71
C GLY A 249 30.94 18.79 -42.29
N ARG A 250 31.24 18.76 -40.99
CA ARG A 250 32.47 18.20 -40.46
C ARG A 250 32.41 16.69 -40.53
N SER A 251 33.32 16.06 -41.27
CA SER A 251 33.52 14.60 -41.20
C SER A 251 34.22 14.23 -39.88
N TYR A 252 33.55 13.47 -39.04
CA TYR A 252 34.20 12.83 -37.91
C TYR A 252 34.75 11.48 -38.37
N SER A 253 36.08 11.35 -38.40
CA SER A 253 36.78 10.06 -38.41
C SER A 253 37.04 9.64 -36.97
N PRO A 254 36.66 8.45 -36.52
CA PRO A 254 37.11 7.91 -35.25
C PRO A 254 38.59 7.46 -35.34
N PRO A 255 39.32 7.48 -34.22
CA PRO A 255 40.67 6.97 -34.13
C PRO A 255 40.77 5.45 -34.27
#